data_78a57c144115819d87739c883f9c8abb
#
_entry.id   78a57c144115819d87739c883f9c8abb
#
_cell.length_a   1.000
_cell.length_b   1.000
_cell.length_c   1.000
_cell.angle_alpha   90.00
_cell.angle_beta   90.00
_cell.angle_gamma   90.00
#
_symmetry.space_group_name_H-M   'P 1'
#
loop_
_entity.id
_entity.type
_entity.pdbx_description
1 polymer ?
#
loop_
_entity_poly.entity_id
_entity_poly.type
_entity_poly.pdbx_seq_one_letter_code
_entity_poly.pdbx_strand_id
1 'polypeptide(L)'
;LTFYDASYTGGVFNVHTYALDSQFLPELVMSTPLNISLAQQGFDTEATLFCNLGTAPLVEAALANSEGMLAKDGPLVVKTGAHTGRSAKDKYIVRDAETENSIWWGKTNVAMDPAHFAALKEDFIAALGGKDKLYVADLFGGSQPEHRVNVRVINEFAWHNLFIRTLLVRPTQNELASFVPEYTIIDLPSFRADPARHGCRSETVIAVNFTEKLILIGGTAYAGEMKKSVFGILNYLLPVKGVMPMHCSANIGADGHTAVFFGLSGTGKTTLSADASRTLIGDDEHGWSDTAVFNFEGGCYAKMIRLSPEAEPEIFATTKRFGTVLENVVIDPKTRELDFDDNSLAENSRGSYPIEFIPNTSEKNMGPVPNTIIFLTADAYGVLPPIARLTPDQAMYHFLSGYTARVAGTEIGVTEPEATFSTCFGAPFMPRHPSVYGNLLKERIAKGNVQCWLVNTGWTGGKATMPGISRMPIKATRALLNAALDGSLNNAEFRQDPNFGFEFPVAVPGVDSGILDPRAAWSDSAEYDVTARKLAQQFIDNFAQFADHVDEGVRQSAPKVP
;
A
#
# COMPACT_ATOMS: atom_id res chain seq x y z
N LEU A 1 13.24 -20.88 29.47
CA LEU A 1 14.16 -21.39 28.45
C LEU A 1 15.08 -22.41 29.15
N THR A 2 15.08 -23.64 28.69
CA THR A 2 15.95 -24.70 29.23
C THR A 2 17.15 -24.80 28.30
N PHE A 3 18.34 -24.48 28.81
CA PHE A 3 19.58 -24.72 28.08
C PHE A 3 20.15 -26.09 28.48
N TYR A 4 20.64 -26.84 27.50
CA TYR A 4 21.35 -28.09 27.71
C TYR A 4 22.83 -27.82 27.45
N ASP A 5 23.66 -28.01 28.47
CA ASP A 5 25.10 -28.08 28.28
C ASP A 5 25.51 -29.56 28.40
N ALA A 6 26.16 -30.08 27.37
CA ALA A 6 26.65 -31.45 27.33
C ALA A 6 28.17 -31.46 27.39
N SER A 7 28.72 -31.93 28.51
CA SER A 7 30.15 -32.16 28.60
C SER A 7 30.47 -33.66 28.57
N TYR A 8 31.49 -34.03 27.80
CA TYR A 8 31.96 -35.38 27.67
C TYR A 8 33.23 -35.56 28.51
N THR A 9 33.16 -36.33 29.58
CA THR A 9 34.32 -36.76 30.36
C THR A 9 34.19 -38.22 30.74
N GLY A 10 35.11 -39.05 30.30
CA GLY A 10 35.32 -40.41 30.82
C GLY A 10 34.21 -41.43 30.49
N GLY A 11 33.55 -41.36 29.33
CA GLY A 11 32.63 -42.41 28.86
C GLY A 11 31.17 -42.30 29.34
N VAL A 12 30.80 -41.22 30.02
CA VAL A 12 29.41 -40.98 30.47
C VAL A 12 28.96 -39.57 30.03
N PHE A 13 27.78 -39.51 29.41
CA PHE A 13 27.10 -38.21 29.12
C PHE A 13 26.40 -37.73 30.39
N ASN A 14 26.88 -36.64 30.97
CA ASN A 14 26.14 -35.90 31.99
C ASN A 14 25.39 -34.72 31.35
N VAL A 15 24.07 -34.77 31.37
CA VAL A 15 23.20 -33.67 30.98
C VAL A 15 22.83 -32.93 32.25
N HIS A 16 23.36 -31.72 32.43
CA HIS A 16 22.89 -30.83 33.48
C HIS A 16 21.75 -29.96 32.95
N THR A 17 20.60 -30.09 33.56
CA THR A 17 19.43 -29.23 33.30
C THR A 17 19.51 -28.03 34.25
N TYR A 18 19.76 -26.86 33.73
CA TYR A 18 19.61 -25.62 34.48
C TYR A 18 18.22 -25.07 34.24
N ALA A 19 17.35 -25.11 35.24
CA ALA A 19 16.16 -24.31 35.27
C ALA A 19 16.58 -22.87 35.60
N LEU A 20 16.42 -21.94 34.68
CA LEU A 20 16.55 -20.52 35.01
C LEU A 20 15.47 -20.17 36.03
N ASP A 21 15.90 -19.79 37.21
CA ASP A 21 15.05 -19.22 38.25
C ASP A 21 14.34 -18.01 37.64
N SER A 22 13.05 -17.88 37.88
CA SER A 22 12.19 -16.77 37.35
C SER A 22 12.66 -15.36 37.75
N GLN A 23 13.71 -15.27 38.57
CA GLN A 23 14.35 -14.00 38.97
C GLN A 23 15.37 -13.46 37.96
N PHE A 24 15.71 -14.19 36.88
CA PHE A 24 16.61 -13.73 35.82
C PHE A 24 15.94 -13.40 34.49
N LEU A 25 14.63 -13.10 34.48
CA LEU A 25 14.10 -12.26 33.42
C LEU A 25 14.66 -10.85 33.70
N PRO A 26 15.54 -10.29 32.81
CA PRO A 26 15.90 -8.89 32.98
C PRO A 26 14.58 -8.14 33.05
N GLU A 27 14.40 -7.29 34.08
CA GLU A 27 13.37 -6.27 34.05
C GLU A 27 13.49 -5.65 32.66
N LEU A 28 12.54 -5.96 31.77
CA LEU A 28 12.46 -5.28 30.50
C LEU A 28 12.54 -3.82 30.86
N VAL A 29 13.59 -3.11 30.42
CA VAL A 29 13.78 -1.69 30.67
C VAL A 29 12.51 -1.05 30.09
N MET A 30 11.51 -0.93 30.94
CA MET A 30 10.31 -0.18 30.66
C MET A 30 10.81 1.25 30.48
N SER A 31 10.94 1.68 29.22
CA SER A 31 11.01 3.10 28.92
C SER A 31 9.91 3.72 29.77
N THR A 32 10.28 4.70 30.60
CA THR A 32 9.43 5.39 31.59
C THR A 32 7.96 5.29 31.17
N PRO A 33 7.06 4.69 31.96
CA PRO A 33 5.69 4.55 31.53
C PRO A 33 5.13 5.97 31.36
N LEU A 34 5.02 6.42 30.11
CA LEU A 34 4.02 7.42 29.78
C LEU A 34 2.72 6.76 30.28
N ASN A 35 2.08 7.37 31.31
CA ASN A 35 0.83 6.87 31.87
C ASN A 35 -0.25 6.94 30.79
N ILE A 36 -0.21 6.02 29.82
CA ILE A 36 -1.27 5.84 28.84
C ILE A 36 -2.40 5.18 29.58
N SER A 37 -3.40 5.97 29.95
CA SER A 37 -4.62 5.45 30.53
C SER A 37 -5.62 5.18 29.40
N LEU A 38 -5.81 3.91 29.04
CA LEU A 38 -6.86 3.51 28.11
C LEU A 38 -8.25 3.78 28.69
N ALA A 39 -8.39 3.78 30.03
CA ALA A 39 -9.65 4.14 30.72
C ALA A 39 -10.11 5.56 30.40
N GLN A 40 -9.18 6.53 30.22
CA GLN A 40 -9.55 7.91 29.81
C GLN A 40 -10.15 7.96 28.40
N GLN A 41 -9.94 6.94 27.60
CA GLN A 41 -10.53 6.76 26.26
C GLN A 41 -11.77 5.85 26.28
N GLY A 42 -12.21 5.41 27.48
CA GLY A 42 -13.35 4.51 27.65
C GLY A 42 -13.03 3.03 27.40
N PHE A 43 -11.74 2.64 27.46
CA PHE A 43 -11.30 1.25 27.29
C PHE A 43 -10.73 0.73 28.63
N ASP A 44 -11.61 0.21 29.50
CA ASP A 44 -11.18 -0.44 30.75
C ASP A 44 -10.56 -1.80 30.47
N THR A 45 -9.37 -2.04 31.02
CA THR A 45 -8.66 -3.32 30.92
C THR A 45 -7.72 -3.52 32.11
N GLU A 46 -7.64 -4.75 32.60
CA GLU A 46 -6.65 -5.22 33.59
C GLU A 46 -5.36 -5.72 32.89
N ALA A 47 -5.27 -5.67 31.56
CA ALA A 47 -4.14 -6.12 30.78
C ALA A 47 -2.86 -5.33 31.13
N THR A 48 -1.73 -6.02 31.14
CA THR A 48 -0.42 -5.35 31.16
C THR A 48 -0.20 -4.61 29.85
N LEU A 49 -0.02 -3.30 29.90
CA LEU A 49 0.18 -2.45 28.72
C LEU A 49 1.66 -2.29 28.42
N PHE A 50 2.06 -2.66 27.21
CA PHE A 50 3.39 -2.46 26.66
C PHE A 50 3.35 -1.28 25.68
N CYS A 51 3.78 -0.09 26.15
CA CYS A 51 3.59 1.16 25.43
C CYS A 51 4.85 1.61 24.70
N ASN A 52 4.73 1.95 23.41
CA ASN A 52 5.77 2.53 22.57
C ASN A 52 7.11 1.78 22.60
N LEU A 53 7.05 0.45 22.64
CA LEU A 53 8.24 -0.40 22.65
C LEU A 53 9.06 -0.21 21.36
N GLY A 54 10.38 -0.36 21.46
CA GLY A 54 11.28 -0.41 20.32
C GLY A 54 11.24 -1.73 19.57
N THR A 55 11.99 -1.79 18.47
CA THR A 55 12.03 -2.98 17.58
C THR A 55 12.48 -4.25 18.33
N ALA A 56 13.58 -4.19 19.09
CA ALA A 56 14.12 -5.39 19.76
C ALA A 56 13.17 -5.95 20.83
N PRO A 57 12.63 -5.16 21.78
CA PRO A 57 11.64 -5.65 22.74
C PRO A 57 10.38 -6.23 22.09
N LEU A 58 9.91 -5.68 20.95
CA LEU A 58 8.76 -6.21 20.24
C LEU A 58 9.06 -7.55 19.55
N VAL A 59 10.26 -7.71 18.99
CA VAL A 59 10.71 -9.00 18.44
C VAL A 59 10.83 -10.05 19.55
N GLU A 60 11.45 -9.70 20.69
CA GLU A 60 11.57 -10.59 21.85
C GLU A 60 10.19 -11.02 22.37
N ALA A 61 9.26 -10.08 22.48
CA ALA A 61 7.88 -10.35 22.90
C ALA A 61 7.16 -11.28 21.90
N ALA A 62 7.28 -11.03 20.59
CA ALA A 62 6.68 -11.85 19.55
C ALA A 62 7.21 -13.30 19.60
N LEU A 63 8.53 -13.48 19.82
CA LEU A 63 9.14 -14.81 19.97
C LEU A 63 8.68 -15.51 21.26
N ALA A 64 8.66 -14.79 22.38
CA ALA A 64 8.20 -15.31 23.66
C ALA A 64 6.73 -15.73 23.64
N ASN A 65 5.90 -15.00 22.90
CA ASN A 65 4.47 -15.30 22.69
C ASN A 65 4.24 -16.37 21.59
N SER A 66 5.30 -16.90 20.96
CA SER A 66 5.20 -17.85 19.84
C SER A 66 4.43 -17.29 18.62
N GLU A 67 4.49 -15.99 18.39
CA GLU A 67 3.83 -15.31 17.28
C GLU A 67 4.57 -15.47 15.93
N GLY A 68 5.86 -15.82 15.98
CA GLY A 68 6.70 -15.98 14.80
C GLY A 68 8.04 -16.64 15.11
N MET A 69 8.94 -16.59 14.12
CA MET A 69 10.31 -17.09 14.26
C MET A 69 11.31 -16.20 13.51
N LEU A 70 12.55 -16.16 13.98
CA LEU A 70 13.60 -15.44 13.26
C LEU A 70 14.11 -16.26 12.09
N ALA A 71 14.27 -15.60 10.94
CA ALA A 71 15.07 -16.12 9.84
C ALA A 71 16.57 -16.06 10.16
N LYS A 72 17.39 -16.77 9.39
CA LYS A 72 18.84 -16.88 9.57
C LYS A 72 19.56 -15.55 9.70
N ASP A 73 19.12 -14.55 8.91
CA ASP A 73 19.74 -13.22 8.84
C ASP A 73 19.00 -12.16 9.69
N GLY A 74 18.02 -12.58 10.53
CA GLY A 74 17.42 -11.76 11.55
C GLY A 74 15.98 -11.23 11.36
N PRO A 75 15.36 -11.26 10.16
CA PRO A 75 13.95 -10.89 10.02
C PRO A 75 13.02 -11.77 10.86
N LEU A 76 11.93 -11.15 11.35
CA LEU A 76 10.84 -11.88 12.00
C LEU A 76 9.89 -12.41 10.92
N VAL A 77 9.68 -13.74 10.89
CA VAL A 77 8.74 -14.39 9.98
C VAL A 77 7.49 -14.79 10.74
N VAL A 78 6.33 -14.36 10.22
CA VAL A 78 5.01 -14.58 10.84
C VAL A 78 4.03 -15.18 9.84
N LYS A 79 2.96 -15.81 10.34
CA LYS A 79 1.87 -16.35 9.54
C LYS A 79 0.56 -15.63 9.89
N THR A 80 -0.17 -15.20 8.88
CA THR A 80 -1.43 -14.48 9.06
C THR A 80 -2.67 -15.40 9.04
N GLY A 81 -2.46 -16.71 8.96
CA GLY A 81 -3.55 -17.70 8.95
C GLY A 81 -4.38 -17.66 7.67
N ALA A 82 -5.71 -17.70 7.81
CA ALA A 82 -6.64 -17.78 6.70
C ALA A 82 -6.67 -16.51 5.80
N HIS A 83 -6.32 -15.37 6.38
CA HIS A 83 -6.31 -14.09 5.67
C HIS A 83 -4.89 -13.71 5.27
N THR A 84 -4.52 -13.94 4.02
CA THR A 84 -3.21 -13.57 3.46
C THR A 84 -3.23 -12.24 2.71
N GLY A 85 -4.33 -11.51 2.79
CA GLY A 85 -4.57 -10.22 2.17
C GLY A 85 -5.76 -9.52 2.80
N ARG A 86 -6.08 -8.32 2.32
CA ARG A 86 -7.17 -7.51 2.86
C ARG A 86 -8.54 -8.16 2.68
N SER A 87 -9.37 -8.03 3.71
CA SER A 87 -10.77 -8.43 3.72
C SER A 87 -11.68 -7.28 3.25
N ALA A 88 -11.51 -6.85 1.99
CA ALA A 88 -12.17 -5.66 1.44
C ALA A 88 -13.70 -5.70 1.51
N LYS A 89 -14.31 -6.90 1.53
CA LYS A 89 -15.77 -7.10 1.66
C LYS A 89 -16.27 -7.05 3.11
N ASP A 90 -15.38 -7.01 4.07
CA ASP A 90 -15.65 -6.97 5.51
C ASP A 90 -15.31 -5.61 6.13
N LYS A 91 -15.07 -4.61 5.27
CA LYS A 91 -14.84 -3.21 5.65
C LYS A 91 -16.15 -2.43 5.62
N TYR A 92 -16.41 -1.72 6.71
CA TYR A 92 -17.62 -0.92 6.92
C TYR A 92 -17.26 0.48 7.39
N ILE A 93 -18.10 1.46 7.05
CA ILE A 93 -18.03 2.83 7.57
C ILE A 93 -19.37 3.10 8.29
N VAL A 94 -19.30 3.64 9.49
CA VAL A 94 -20.51 4.02 10.23
C VAL A 94 -21.23 5.15 9.51
N ARG A 95 -22.53 4.95 9.25
CA ARG A 95 -23.37 5.93 8.56
C ARG A 95 -24.18 6.71 9.58
N ASP A 96 -23.72 7.90 9.88
CA ASP A 96 -24.35 8.82 10.83
C ASP A 96 -24.52 10.23 10.23
N ALA A 97 -24.89 11.21 11.02
CA ALA A 97 -25.16 12.57 10.56
C ALA A 97 -23.92 13.26 9.91
N GLU A 98 -22.68 12.93 10.35
CA GLU A 98 -21.45 13.48 9.79
C GLU A 98 -21.10 12.83 8.46
N THR A 99 -21.29 11.51 8.37
CA THR A 99 -20.85 10.71 7.24
C THR A 99 -21.89 10.58 6.13
N GLU A 100 -23.18 10.79 6.42
CA GLU A 100 -24.32 10.60 5.51
C GLU A 100 -24.09 11.23 4.12
N ASN A 101 -23.63 12.49 4.07
CA ASN A 101 -23.46 13.25 2.85
C ASN A 101 -21.99 13.40 2.43
N SER A 102 -21.03 12.91 3.22
CA SER A 102 -19.60 13.08 2.97
C SER A 102 -18.93 11.82 2.41
N ILE A 103 -19.57 10.67 2.53
CA ILE A 103 -19.09 9.37 2.06
C ILE A 103 -19.73 9.01 0.71
N TRP A 104 -18.91 8.48 -0.18
CA TRP A 104 -19.36 7.87 -1.42
C TRP A 104 -19.86 6.44 -1.14
N TRP A 105 -21.13 6.35 -0.75
CA TRP A 105 -21.76 5.08 -0.37
C TRP A 105 -21.95 4.14 -1.57
N GLY A 106 -21.76 2.85 -1.36
CA GLY A 106 -21.95 1.82 -2.39
C GLY A 106 -21.16 0.55 -2.10
N LYS A 107 -20.80 -0.16 -3.17
CA LYS A 107 -20.07 -1.45 -3.07
C LYS A 107 -18.69 -1.31 -2.42
N THR A 108 -18.06 -0.14 -2.54
CA THR A 108 -16.72 0.13 -2.00
C THR A 108 -16.76 0.60 -0.56
N ASN A 109 -17.69 1.49 -0.23
CA ASN A 109 -17.88 2.00 1.13
C ASN A 109 -19.23 1.51 1.62
N VAL A 110 -19.22 0.38 2.34
CA VAL A 110 -20.43 -0.27 2.87
C VAL A 110 -20.81 0.40 4.18
N ALA A 111 -22.08 0.78 4.30
CA ALA A 111 -22.60 1.40 5.51
C ALA A 111 -22.75 0.39 6.65
N MET A 112 -22.41 0.81 7.87
CA MET A 112 -22.74 0.14 9.13
C MET A 112 -23.69 1.03 9.93
N ASP A 113 -24.76 0.46 10.44
CA ASP A 113 -25.67 1.19 11.33
C ASP A 113 -24.98 1.56 12.65
N PRO A 114 -25.16 2.78 13.20
CA PRO A 114 -24.58 3.20 14.46
C PRO A 114 -24.90 2.26 15.64
N ALA A 115 -26.09 1.64 15.67
CA ALA A 115 -26.45 0.69 16.74
C ALA A 115 -25.63 -0.62 16.63
N HIS A 116 -25.36 -1.10 15.41
CA HIS A 116 -24.48 -2.26 15.19
C HIS A 116 -23.04 -1.94 15.58
N PHE A 117 -22.55 -0.73 15.26
CA PHE A 117 -21.23 -0.31 15.70
C PHE A 117 -21.12 -0.19 17.22
N ALA A 118 -22.15 0.34 17.88
CA ALA A 118 -22.18 0.43 19.35
C ALA A 118 -22.11 -0.96 20.00
N ALA A 119 -22.86 -1.94 19.48
CA ALA A 119 -22.79 -3.32 19.94
C ALA A 119 -21.40 -3.96 19.68
N LEU A 120 -20.82 -3.70 18.49
CA LEU A 120 -19.47 -4.17 18.16
C LEU A 120 -18.42 -3.57 19.11
N LYS A 121 -18.51 -2.27 19.40
CA LYS A 121 -17.61 -1.57 20.33
C LYS A 121 -17.70 -2.14 21.74
N GLU A 122 -18.92 -2.39 22.24
CA GLU A 122 -19.15 -3.02 23.54
C GLU A 122 -18.43 -4.37 23.64
N ASP A 123 -18.61 -5.23 22.64
CA ASP A 123 -17.98 -6.56 22.60
C ASP A 123 -16.45 -6.48 22.43
N PHE A 124 -15.94 -5.48 21.70
CA PHE A 124 -14.49 -5.22 21.62
C PHE A 124 -13.89 -4.78 22.95
N ILE A 125 -14.59 -3.91 23.71
CA ILE A 125 -14.16 -3.48 25.05
C ILE A 125 -14.14 -4.69 26.00
N ALA A 126 -15.17 -5.53 25.96
CA ALA A 126 -15.19 -6.77 26.73
C ALA A 126 -14.03 -7.72 26.37
N ALA A 127 -13.73 -7.84 25.07
CA ALA A 127 -12.62 -8.66 24.60
C ALA A 127 -11.25 -8.09 25.03
N LEU A 128 -11.07 -6.77 25.06
CA LEU A 128 -9.87 -6.10 25.60
C LEU A 128 -9.70 -6.40 27.09
N GLY A 129 -10.79 -6.33 27.86
CA GLY A 129 -10.79 -6.64 29.31
C GLY A 129 -10.35 -8.07 29.62
N GLY A 130 -10.55 -9.00 28.69
CA GLY A 130 -10.14 -10.39 28.82
C GLY A 130 -8.70 -10.71 28.41
N LYS A 131 -7.89 -9.71 28.03
CA LYS A 131 -6.48 -9.93 27.63
C LYS A 131 -5.52 -9.77 28.79
N ASP A 132 -4.48 -10.62 28.82
CA ASP A 132 -3.39 -10.49 29.80
C ASP A 132 -2.40 -9.41 29.43
N LYS A 133 -2.20 -9.20 28.12
CA LYS A 133 -1.20 -8.28 27.55
C LYS A 133 -1.78 -7.54 26.34
N LEU A 134 -1.45 -6.25 26.22
CA LEU A 134 -1.74 -5.42 25.05
C LEU A 134 -0.53 -4.56 24.70
N TYR A 135 -0.33 -4.35 23.41
CA TYR A 135 0.75 -3.52 22.87
C TYR A 135 0.18 -2.24 22.31
N VAL A 136 0.67 -1.10 22.77
CA VAL A 136 0.16 0.23 22.40
C VAL A 136 1.26 1.02 21.70
N ALA A 137 0.98 1.54 20.52
CA ALA A 137 1.86 2.44 19.79
C ALA A 137 1.17 3.76 19.49
N ASP A 138 1.84 4.87 19.82
CA ASP A 138 1.47 6.23 19.43
C ASP A 138 2.31 6.63 18.23
N LEU A 139 1.67 6.93 17.10
CA LEU A 139 2.30 7.08 15.79
C LEU A 139 1.66 8.23 15.00
N PHE A 140 2.31 8.68 13.94
CA PHE A 140 1.75 9.65 13.02
C PHE A 140 1.43 9.02 11.66
N GLY A 141 0.24 9.29 11.15
CA GLY A 141 -0.10 9.12 9.74
C GLY A 141 0.29 10.40 8.99
N GLY A 142 1.39 10.37 8.24
CA GLY A 142 1.92 11.50 7.50
C GLY A 142 3.17 12.13 8.09
N SER A 143 4.14 12.46 7.23
CA SER A 143 5.43 13.03 7.62
C SER A 143 5.42 14.57 7.72
N GLN A 144 4.45 15.25 7.05
CA GLN A 144 4.31 16.70 7.14
C GLN A 144 3.52 17.10 8.40
N PRO A 145 4.13 17.83 9.37
CA PRO A 145 3.51 18.08 10.67
C PRO A 145 2.14 18.77 10.61
N GLU A 146 1.91 19.68 9.65
CA GLU A 146 0.67 20.46 9.51
C GLU A 146 -0.49 19.61 9.00
N HIS A 147 -0.20 18.45 8.42
CA HIS A 147 -1.19 17.58 7.73
C HIS A 147 -1.24 16.15 8.26
N ARG A 148 -0.37 15.80 9.22
CA ARG A 148 -0.36 14.50 9.85
C ARG A 148 -1.55 14.30 10.79
N VAL A 149 -1.87 13.05 11.07
CA VAL A 149 -2.88 12.64 12.06
C VAL A 149 -2.21 11.82 13.17
N ASN A 150 -2.57 12.09 14.42
CA ASN A 150 -2.08 11.34 15.57
C ASN A 150 -2.92 10.06 15.74
N VAL A 151 -2.28 8.91 15.63
CA VAL A 151 -2.96 7.60 15.70
C VAL A 151 -2.40 6.79 16.85
N ARG A 152 -3.28 6.35 17.76
CA ARG A 152 -2.98 5.31 18.75
C ARG A 152 -3.42 3.97 18.21
N VAL A 153 -2.53 2.98 18.24
CA VAL A 153 -2.85 1.61 17.83
C VAL A 153 -2.71 0.69 19.03
N ILE A 154 -3.75 -0.08 19.31
CA ILE A 154 -3.82 -1.07 20.39
C ILE A 154 -3.89 -2.44 19.75
N ASN A 155 -2.89 -3.28 19.99
CA ASN A 155 -2.72 -4.59 19.38
C ASN A 155 -2.77 -5.72 20.41
N GLU A 156 -3.36 -6.82 20.02
CA GLU A 156 -3.25 -8.09 20.74
C GLU A 156 -1.87 -8.72 20.58
N PHE A 157 -1.26 -8.62 19.39
CA PHE A 157 0.03 -9.24 19.07
C PHE A 157 1.19 -8.25 19.08
N ALA A 158 2.33 -8.66 19.62
CA ALA A 158 3.55 -7.87 19.60
C ALA A 158 4.05 -7.61 18.17
N TRP A 159 3.97 -8.61 17.28
CA TRP A 159 4.41 -8.46 15.91
C TRP A 159 3.51 -7.48 15.11
N HIS A 160 2.21 -7.37 15.42
CA HIS A 160 1.33 -6.35 14.83
C HIS A 160 1.77 -4.94 15.24
N ASN A 161 2.16 -4.78 16.51
CA ASN A 161 2.67 -3.50 17.00
C ASN A 161 4.03 -3.16 16.36
N LEU A 162 4.91 -4.15 16.17
CA LEU A 162 6.16 -3.99 15.42
C LEU A 162 5.88 -3.59 13.96
N PHE A 163 4.94 -4.25 13.30
CA PHE A 163 4.53 -3.95 11.93
C PHE A 163 4.07 -2.50 11.79
N ILE A 164 3.08 -2.09 12.60
CA ILE A 164 2.50 -0.76 12.44
C ILE A 164 3.48 0.35 12.85
N ARG A 165 4.33 0.11 13.85
CA ARG A 165 5.43 0.99 14.21
C ARG A 165 6.47 1.14 13.09
N THR A 166 6.67 0.10 12.31
CA THR A 166 7.55 0.12 11.14
C THR A 166 6.93 0.92 10.02
N LEU A 167 5.61 0.78 9.80
CA LEU A 167 4.91 1.39 8.67
C LEU A 167 4.54 2.86 8.89
N LEU A 168 4.15 3.27 10.09
CA LEU A 168 3.77 4.66 10.34
C LEU A 168 4.99 5.50 10.80
N VAL A 169 4.83 6.81 10.71
CA VAL A 169 5.87 7.74 11.13
C VAL A 169 6.00 7.72 12.65
N ARG A 170 7.22 7.50 13.13
CA ARG A 170 7.52 7.35 14.55
C ARG A 170 7.75 8.72 15.21
N PRO A 171 7.01 9.06 16.27
CA PRO A 171 7.27 10.26 17.05
C PRO A 171 8.66 10.21 17.71
N THR A 172 9.26 11.38 17.88
CA THR A 172 10.40 11.56 18.78
C THR A 172 9.96 11.46 20.24
N GLN A 173 10.90 11.28 21.17
CA GLN A 173 10.59 11.23 22.62
C GLN A 173 9.89 12.52 23.12
N ASN A 174 10.26 13.67 22.57
CA ASN A 174 9.63 14.95 22.93
C ASN A 174 8.17 15.02 22.43
N GLU A 175 7.89 14.51 21.23
CA GLU A 175 6.54 14.45 20.67
C GLU A 175 5.67 13.46 21.45
N LEU A 176 6.22 12.30 21.87
CA LEU A 176 5.51 11.33 22.70
C LEU A 176 5.07 11.93 24.05
N ALA A 177 5.89 12.80 24.66
CA ALA A 177 5.56 13.44 25.94
C ALA A 177 4.30 14.32 25.90
N SER A 178 3.95 14.84 24.72
CA SER A 178 2.77 15.67 24.48
C SER A 178 1.74 15.02 23.54
N PHE A 179 1.87 13.73 23.29
CA PHE A 179 1.03 13.05 22.31
C PHE A 179 -0.41 12.93 22.80
N VAL A 180 -1.34 13.42 21.98
CA VAL A 180 -2.78 13.23 22.17
C VAL A 180 -3.31 12.53 20.91
N PRO A 181 -3.87 11.32 21.00
CA PRO A 181 -4.42 10.62 19.85
C PRO A 181 -5.65 11.33 19.29
N GLU A 182 -5.69 11.51 17.96
CA GLU A 182 -6.86 11.97 17.24
C GLU A 182 -7.73 10.79 16.81
N TYR A 183 -7.09 9.66 16.43
CA TYR A 183 -7.75 8.41 16.10
C TYR A 183 -7.18 7.26 16.91
N THR A 184 -8.04 6.30 17.24
CA THR A 184 -7.63 5.04 17.88
C THR A 184 -7.99 3.87 16.97
N ILE A 185 -7.04 2.94 16.80
CA ILE A 185 -7.25 1.65 16.11
C ILE A 185 -7.11 0.56 17.16
N ILE A 186 -8.11 -0.29 17.27
CA ILE A 186 -8.06 -1.50 18.11
C ILE A 186 -8.05 -2.70 17.17
N ASP A 187 -6.97 -3.47 17.21
CA ASP A 187 -6.74 -4.63 16.34
C ASP A 187 -6.59 -5.89 17.18
N LEU A 188 -7.65 -6.70 17.19
CA LEU A 188 -7.78 -7.94 17.94
C LEU A 188 -8.05 -9.12 16.99
N PRO A 189 -7.01 -9.74 16.42
CA PRO A 189 -7.16 -10.86 15.49
C PRO A 189 -7.95 -12.06 16.03
N SER A 190 -7.94 -12.27 17.35
CA SER A 190 -8.71 -13.36 17.99
C SER A 190 -10.21 -13.05 18.15
N PHE A 191 -10.60 -11.78 18.05
CA PHE A 191 -12.02 -11.38 18.12
C PHE A 191 -12.76 -11.94 16.89
N ARG A 192 -13.96 -12.44 17.12
CA ARG A 192 -14.88 -12.90 16.08
C ARG A 192 -16.17 -12.11 16.15
N ALA A 193 -16.51 -11.41 15.08
CA ALA A 193 -17.77 -10.69 15.00
C ALA A 193 -18.94 -11.67 14.89
N ASP A 194 -20.07 -11.32 15.52
CA ASP A 194 -21.36 -11.97 15.30
C ASP A 194 -22.08 -11.22 14.16
N PRO A 195 -22.26 -11.82 12.96
CA PRO A 195 -22.90 -11.17 11.84
C PRO A 195 -24.30 -10.62 12.15
N ALA A 196 -25.09 -11.31 12.97
CA ALA A 196 -26.44 -10.88 13.30
C ALA A 196 -26.46 -9.69 14.29
N ARG A 197 -25.59 -9.72 15.30
CA ARG A 197 -25.48 -8.67 16.32
C ARG A 197 -24.79 -7.41 15.79
N HIS A 198 -23.76 -7.59 14.97
CA HIS A 198 -22.91 -6.49 14.50
C HIS A 198 -23.24 -6.01 13.08
N GLY A 199 -24.24 -6.58 12.42
CA GLY A 199 -24.66 -6.18 11.07
C GLY A 199 -23.56 -6.34 10.01
N CYS A 200 -22.65 -7.30 10.19
CA CYS A 200 -21.56 -7.56 9.28
C CYS A 200 -21.76 -8.87 8.49
N ARG A 201 -20.97 -9.07 7.43
CA ARG A 201 -21.11 -10.21 6.52
C ARG A 201 -20.54 -11.52 7.09
N SER A 202 -19.49 -11.42 7.88
CA SER A 202 -18.73 -12.57 8.38
C SER A 202 -18.17 -12.30 9.78
N GLU A 203 -17.44 -13.26 10.34
CA GLU A 203 -16.74 -13.12 11.63
C GLU A 203 -15.54 -12.14 11.56
N THR A 204 -15.13 -11.73 10.35
CA THR A 204 -14.12 -10.70 10.14
C THR A 204 -14.79 -9.35 9.99
N VAL A 205 -14.24 -8.33 10.63
CA VAL A 205 -14.78 -6.98 10.59
C VAL A 205 -13.67 -5.92 10.63
N ILE A 206 -13.77 -4.93 9.75
CA ILE A 206 -13.01 -3.69 9.77
C ILE A 206 -14.04 -2.56 9.80
N ALA A 207 -14.33 -2.02 10.97
CA ALA A 207 -15.36 -1.00 11.17
C ALA A 207 -14.70 0.36 11.45
N VAL A 208 -15.02 1.36 10.63
CA VAL A 208 -14.48 2.72 10.70
C VAL A 208 -15.58 3.66 11.17
N ASN A 209 -15.40 4.30 12.32
CA ASN A 209 -16.27 5.37 12.80
C ASN A 209 -15.49 6.70 12.79
N PHE A 210 -15.81 7.57 11.83
CA PHE A 210 -15.13 8.87 11.69
C PHE A 210 -15.56 9.86 12.79
N THR A 211 -16.81 9.78 13.26
CA THR A 211 -17.34 10.64 14.31
C THR A 211 -16.72 10.34 15.67
N GLU A 212 -16.64 9.05 16.03
CA GLU A 212 -15.96 8.61 17.26
C GLU A 212 -14.45 8.52 17.11
N LYS A 213 -13.92 8.69 15.90
CA LYS A 213 -12.50 8.57 15.56
C LYS A 213 -11.91 7.23 16.00
N LEU A 214 -12.67 6.16 15.82
CA LEU A 214 -12.39 4.81 16.27
C LEU A 214 -12.46 3.83 15.10
N ILE A 215 -11.46 2.93 15.02
CA ILE A 215 -11.43 1.84 14.06
C ILE A 215 -11.28 0.53 14.83
N LEU A 216 -12.14 -0.43 14.52
CA LEU A 216 -12.16 -1.76 15.10
C LEU A 216 -11.82 -2.79 14.04
N ILE A 217 -10.77 -3.59 14.27
CA ILE A 217 -10.29 -4.64 13.35
C ILE A 217 -10.32 -5.96 14.12
N GLY A 218 -11.10 -6.92 13.65
CA GLY A 218 -11.23 -8.23 14.24
C GLY A 218 -11.34 -9.35 13.22
N GLY A 219 -10.96 -10.57 13.63
CA GLY A 219 -11.12 -11.77 12.80
C GLY A 219 -10.08 -11.95 11.69
N THR A 220 -9.07 -11.10 11.63
CA THR A 220 -7.96 -11.21 10.67
C THR A 220 -6.62 -10.87 11.34
N ALA A 221 -5.59 -11.62 11.01
CA ALA A 221 -4.21 -11.31 11.40
C ALA A 221 -3.41 -10.64 10.27
N TYR A 222 -4.04 -10.28 9.15
CA TYR A 222 -3.36 -9.54 8.08
C TYR A 222 -3.12 -8.08 8.51
N ALA A 223 -1.88 -7.76 8.89
CA ALA A 223 -1.52 -6.48 9.50
C ALA A 223 -1.73 -5.26 8.58
N GLY A 224 -1.76 -5.48 7.27
CA GLY A 224 -2.03 -4.42 6.28
C GLY A 224 -3.39 -3.73 6.42
N GLU A 225 -4.35 -4.28 7.20
CA GLU A 225 -5.62 -3.60 7.50
C GLU A 225 -5.42 -2.35 8.35
N MET A 226 -4.51 -2.37 9.33
CA MET A 226 -4.16 -1.20 10.15
C MET A 226 -3.59 -0.07 9.30
N LYS A 227 -2.59 -0.38 8.46
CA LYS A 227 -1.98 0.57 7.52
C LYS A 227 -3.03 1.22 6.62
N LYS A 228 -3.86 0.39 5.96
CA LYS A 228 -4.87 0.88 5.01
C LYS A 228 -6.04 1.62 5.69
N SER A 229 -6.27 1.36 6.96
CA SER A 229 -7.21 2.14 7.76
C SER A 229 -6.73 3.57 7.97
N VAL A 230 -5.44 3.77 8.29
CA VAL A 230 -4.83 5.11 8.40
C VAL A 230 -4.88 5.84 7.05
N PHE A 231 -4.57 5.14 5.95
CA PHE A 231 -4.71 5.70 4.60
C PHE A 231 -6.15 6.15 4.32
N GLY A 232 -7.15 5.35 4.72
CA GLY A 232 -8.57 5.72 4.63
C GLY A 232 -8.92 6.98 5.44
N ILE A 233 -8.38 7.12 6.66
CA ILE A 233 -8.54 8.33 7.48
C ILE A 233 -8.00 9.56 6.73
N LEU A 234 -6.79 9.48 6.22
CA LEU A 234 -6.15 10.60 5.51
C LEU A 234 -6.90 10.94 4.22
N ASN A 235 -7.39 9.95 3.48
CA ASN A 235 -8.26 10.15 2.31
C ASN A 235 -9.60 10.81 2.65
N TYR A 236 -10.09 10.66 3.87
CA TYR A 236 -11.29 11.34 4.34
C TYR A 236 -11.01 12.78 4.78
N LEU A 237 -9.92 13.01 5.52
CA LEU A 237 -9.62 14.28 6.19
C LEU A 237 -8.94 15.30 5.27
N LEU A 238 -7.96 14.87 4.47
CA LEU A 238 -7.08 15.80 3.75
C LEU A 238 -7.76 16.58 2.61
N PRO A 239 -8.71 16.02 1.85
CA PRO A 239 -9.34 16.76 0.77
C PRO A 239 -10.04 18.05 1.23
N VAL A 240 -10.66 18.06 2.40
CA VAL A 240 -11.33 19.26 2.95
C VAL A 240 -10.33 20.35 3.39
N LYS A 241 -9.06 19.98 3.56
CA LYS A 241 -7.94 20.89 3.84
C LYS A 241 -7.23 21.33 2.55
N GLY A 242 -7.75 20.98 1.37
CA GLY A 242 -7.12 21.25 0.08
C GLY A 242 -5.85 20.44 -0.19
N VAL A 243 -5.55 19.41 0.61
CA VAL A 243 -4.41 18.51 0.40
C VAL A 243 -4.88 17.27 -0.37
N MET A 244 -4.16 16.91 -1.43
CA MET A 244 -4.51 15.75 -2.24
C MET A 244 -3.85 14.49 -1.69
N PRO A 245 -4.60 13.53 -1.15
CA PRO A 245 -4.08 12.22 -0.82
C PRO A 245 -3.99 11.34 -2.06
N MET A 246 -2.93 10.54 -2.16
CA MET A 246 -2.60 9.78 -3.36
C MET A 246 -2.15 8.36 -3.02
N HIS A 247 -2.69 7.37 -3.72
CA HIS A 247 -2.15 6.02 -3.75
C HIS A 247 -1.09 5.95 -4.86
N CYS A 248 0.09 6.40 -4.54
CA CYS A 248 1.21 6.53 -5.48
C CYS A 248 2.54 6.35 -4.75
N SER A 249 3.59 5.99 -5.46
CA SER A 249 4.96 6.18 -5.01
C SER A 249 5.50 7.54 -5.43
N ALA A 250 6.58 8.01 -4.79
CA ALA A 250 7.19 9.30 -5.09
C ALA A 250 8.71 9.27 -4.90
N ASN A 251 9.42 9.99 -5.78
CA ASN A 251 10.88 10.15 -5.69
C ASN A 251 11.35 11.52 -6.21
N ILE A 252 12.60 11.87 -5.93
CA ILE A 252 13.25 13.11 -6.36
C ILE A 252 14.42 12.78 -7.27
N GLY A 253 14.51 13.42 -8.44
CA GLY A 253 15.64 13.30 -9.36
C GLY A 253 16.88 14.07 -8.86
N ALA A 254 18.03 13.81 -9.49
CA ALA A 254 19.28 14.53 -9.21
C ALA A 254 19.18 16.05 -9.50
N ASP A 255 18.23 16.44 -10.35
CA ASP A 255 17.88 17.84 -10.68
C ASP A 255 16.97 18.49 -9.64
N GLY A 256 16.56 17.77 -8.58
CA GLY A 256 15.62 18.22 -7.55
C GLY A 256 14.15 18.11 -7.95
N HIS A 257 13.82 17.60 -9.14
CA HIS A 257 12.45 17.45 -9.59
C HIS A 257 11.78 16.21 -8.99
N THR A 258 10.60 16.41 -8.44
CA THR A 258 9.79 15.33 -7.84
C THR A 258 8.88 14.70 -8.89
N ALA A 259 8.85 13.37 -8.91
CA ALA A 259 7.91 12.59 -9.69
C ALA A 259 7.02 11.75 -8.77
N VAL A 260 5.73 11.63 -9.14
CA VAL A 260 4.77 10.73 -8.49
C VAL A 260 4.27 9.69 -9.48
N PHE A 261 4.09 8.46 -8.99
CA PHE A 261 3.77 7.29 -9.82
C PHE A 261 2.48 6.65 -9.34
N PHE A 262 1.40 6.87 -10.08
CA PHE A 262 0.15 6.15 -9.86
C PHE A 262 0.19 4.79 -10.56
N GLY A 263 -0.43 3.79 -9.96
CA GLY A 263 -0.53 2.47 -10.56
C GLY A 263 -1.09 1.44 -9.59
N LEU A 264 -1.73 0.43 -10.12
CA LEU A 264 -2.25 -0.71 -9.36
C LEU A 264 -1.17 -1.76 -9.09
N SER A 265 -1.48 -2.77 -8.29
CA SER A 265 -0.58 -3.90 -8.07
C SER A 265 -0.18 -4.55 -9.40
N GLY A 266 1.10 -4.87 -9.56
CA GLY A 266 1.63 -5.51 -10.78
C GLY A 266 1.97 -4.56 -11.92
N THR A 267 1.72 -3.25 -11.81
CA THR A 267 2.14 -2.25 -12.82
C THR A 267 3.61 -1.84 -12.70
N GLY A 268 4.30 -2.25 -11.65
CA GLY A 268 5.71 -1.93 -11.42
C GLY A 268 5.96 -0.66 -10.60
N LYS A 269 4.94 -0.15 -9.89
CA LYS A 269 5.04 1.08 -9.09
C LYS A 269 6.27 1.11 -8.18
N THR A 270 6.41 0.14 -7.27
CA THR A 270 7.54 0.04 -6.33
C THR A 270 8.88 -0.14 -7.06
N THR A 271 8.95 -1.07 -8.02
CA THR A 271 10.18 -1.38 -8.79
C THR A 271 10.71 -0.19 -9.61
N LEU A 272 9.80 0.61 -10.17
CA LEU A 272 10.17 1.75 -11.03
C LEU A 272 10.47 3.03 -10.23
N SER A 273 9.85 3.20 -9.06
CA SER A 273 10.10 4.37 -8.21
C SER A 273 11.35 4.23 -7.34
N ALA A 274 11.76 3.00 -7.03
CA ALA A 274 12.96 2.68 -6.23
C ALA A 274 14.24 2.61 -7.10
N ASP A 275 14.38 3.50 -8.09
CA ASP A 275 15.60 3.63 -8.89
C ASP A 275 16.72 4.24 -8.03
N ALA A 276 17.88 3.57 -7.98
CA ALA A 276 19.02 3.99 -7.16
C ALA A 276 19.57 5.39 -7.51
N SER A 277 19.32 5.89 -8.74
CA SER A 277 19.70 7.24 -9.16
C SER A 277 18.77 8.35 -8.65
N ARG A 278 17.64 7.98 -8.06
CA ARG A 278 16.62 8.91 -7.55
C ARG A 278 16.40 8.72 -6.05
N THR A 279 16.14 9.79 -5.33
CA THR A 279 15.90 9.74 -3.87
C THR A 279 14.44 9.37 -3.60
N LEU A 280 14.19 8.22 -2.97
CA LEU A 280 12.86 7.74 -2.65
C LEU A 280 12.22 8.60 -1.54
N ILE A 281 11.00 9.09 -1.76
CA ILE A 281 10.16 9.72 -0.73
C ILE A 281 9.30 8.65 -0.04
N GLY A 282 8.73 7.75 -0.83
CA GLY A 282 7.94 6.61 -0.38
C GLY A 282 7.43 5.75 -1.54
N ASP A 283 6.99 4.53 -1.23
CA ASP A 283 6.66 3.52 -2.26
C ASP A 283 5.14 3.34 -2.52
N ASP A 284 4.24 3.88 -1.66
CA ASP A 284 2.81 3.53 -1.76
C ASP A 284 1.81 4.67 -1.51
N GLU A 285 1.98 5.52 -0.49
CA GLU A 285 0.94 6.45 -0.02
C GLU A 285 1.50 7.84 0.30
N HIS A 286 0.97 8.88 -0.35
CA HIS A 286 1.47 10.25 -0.21
C HIS A 286 0.36 11.28 -0.12
N GLY A 287 0.68 12.44 0.47
CA GLY A 287 -0.09 13.67 0.38
C GLY A 287 0.62 14.71 -0.47
N TRP A 288 -0.14 15.48 -1.23
CA TRP A 288 0.35 16.62 -1.99
C TRP A 288 -0.30 17.89 -1.45
N SER A 289 0.48 18.65 -0.67
CA SER A 289 0.09 19.96 -0.12
C SER A 289 0.46 21.09 -1.09
N ASP A 290 0.26 22.35 -0.69
CA ASP A 290 0.70 23.50 -1.49
C ASP A 290 2.23 23.63 -1.55
N THR A 291 2.96 23.02 -0.61
CA THR A 291 4.40 23.22 -0.44
C THR A 291 5.24 21.97 -0.67
N ALA A 292 4.63 20.77 -0.59
CA ALA A 292 5.39 19.52 -0.61
C ALA A 292 4.57 18.32 -1.08
N VAL A 293 5.26 17.28 -1.51
CA VAL A 293 4.79 15.88 -1.44
C VAL A 293 5.37 15.26 -0.18
N PHE A 294 4.55 14.57 0.58
CA PHE A 294 4.96 13.94 1.83
C PHE A 294 4.41 12.52 1.95
N ASN A 295 5.26 11.62 2.43
CA ASN A 295 4.87 10.24 2.67
C ASN A 295 3.91 10.14 3.87
N PHE A 296 2.89 9.31 3.76
CA PHE A 296 2.02 8.99 4.90
C PHE A 296 2.67 8.00 5.86
N GLU A 297 3.74 7.35 5.41
CA GLU A 297 4.38 6.25 6.08
C GLU A 297 5.84 6.56 6.47
N GLY A 298 6.37 5.79 7.42
CA GLY A 298 7.77 5.75 7.83
C GLY A 298 8.47 4.46 7.42
N GLY A 299 7.83 3.60 6.67
CA GLY A 299 8.34 2.33 6.18
C GLY A 299 7.74 1.92 4.84
N CYS A 300 8.15 0.78 4.34
CA CYS A 300 7.69 0.18 3.10
C CYS A 300 7.02 -1.18 3.35
N TYR A 301 6.10 -1.57 2.47
CA TYR A 301 5.37 -2.84 2.54
C TYR A 301 5.34 -3.54 1.18
N ALA A 302 6.43 -4.24 0.87
CA ALA A 302 6.67 -4.82 -0.44
C ALA A 302 6.12 -6.25 -0.57
N LYS A 303 5.87 -6.67 -1.82
CA LYS A 303 5.53 -8.06 -2.15
C LYS A 303 6.81 -8.89 -2.17
N MET A 304 6.79 -10.07 -1.53
CA MET A 304 7.96 -10.93 -1.37
C MET A 304 7.97 -12.13 -2.31
N ILE A 305 6.80 -12.61 -2.77
CA ILE A 305 6.77 -13.76 -3.68
C ILE A 305 7.55 -13.47 -4.96
N ARG A 306 8.47 -14.38 -5.34
CA ARG A 306 9.37 -14.26 -6.48
C ARG A 306 10.25 -13.01 -6.46
N LEU A 307 10.62 -12.54 -5.27
CA LEU A 307 11.53 -11.42 -5.10
C LEU A 307 12.92 -11.79 -5.64
N SER A 308 13.37 -11.07 -6.67
CA SER A 308 14.65 -11.32 -7.32
C SER A 308 15.73 -10.36 -6.81
N PRO A 309 16.88 -10.86 -6.36
CA PRO A 309 18.02 -10.02 -5.97
C PRO A 309 18.61 -9.23 -7.14
N GLU A 310 18.43 -9.70 -8.38
CA GLU A 310 18.90 -9.01 -9.59
C GLU A 310 17.95 -7.89 -10.03
N ALA A 311 16.64 -8.10 -9.88
CA ALA A 311 15.63 -7.13 -10.31
C ALA A 311 15.36 -6.06 -9.26
N GLU A 312 15.42 -6.42 -7.95
CA GLU A 312 15.06 -5.56 -6.82
C GLU A 312 16.07 -5.72 -5.66
N PRO A 313 17.36 -5.43 -5.91
CA PRO A 313 18.45 -5.70 -4.96
C PRO A 313 18.28 -4.96 -3.63
N GLU A 314 17.77 -3.73 -3.62
CA GLU A 314 17.55 -2.92 -2.43
C GLU A 314 16.46 -3.54 -1.54
N ILE A 315 15.35 -3.98 -2.13
CA ILE A 315 14.26 -4.65 -1.41
C ILE A 315 14.74 -6.01 -0.90
N PHE A 316 15.46 -6.77 -1.74
CA PHE A 316 16.01 -8.06 -1.33
C PHE A 316 16.97 -7.92 -0.14
N ALA A 317 17.80 -6.88 -0.10
CA ALA A 317 18.71 -6.63 1.01
C ALA A 317 17.96 -6.43 2.34
N THR A 318 16.74 -5.90 2.33
CA THR A 318 15.94 -5.72 3.55
C THR A 318 15.51 -7.03 4.18
N THR A 319 15.38 -8.10 3.39
CA THR A 319 15.02 -9.45 3.87
C THR A 319 16.13 -10.14 4.66
N LYS A 320 17.28 -9.49 4.81
CA LYS A 320 18.43 -9.94 5.61
C LYS A 320 18.74 -9.00 6.78
N ARG A 321 17.75 -8.17 7.17
CA ARG A 321 17.96 -7.17 8.23
C ARG A 321 17.01 -7.40 9.39
N PHE A 322 17.58 -7.36 10.61
CA PHE A 322 16.81 -7.34 11.86
C PHE A 322 15.83 -6.14 11.87
N GLY A 323 14.61 -6.38 12.31
CA GLY A 323 13.53 -5.37 12.32
C GLY A 323 12.61 -5.44 11.10
N THR A 324 12.96 -6.20 10.06
CA THR A 324 12.03 -6.56 8.99
C THR A 324 11.03 -7.62 9.49
N VAL A 325 9.75 -7.47 9.14
CA VAL A 325 8.71 -8.47 9.37
C VAL A 325 8.28 -9.06 8.03
N LEU A 326 8.34 -10.39 7.93
CA LEU A 326 7.96 -11.13 6.72
C LEU A 326 6.67 -11.92 6.99
N GLU A 327 5.58 -11.54 6.32
CA GLU A 327 4.28 -12.21 6.42
C GLU A 327 4.15 -13.30 5.35
N ASN A 328 3.89 -14.53 5.79
CA ASN A 328 3.62 -15.68 4.92
C ASN A 328 4.75 -16.02 3.93
N VAL A 329 5.98 -15.65 4.23
CA VAL A 329 7.16 -16.16 3.53
C VAL A 329 7.48 -17.54 4.09
N VAL A 330 7.72 -18.52 3.21
CA VAL A 330 8.10 -19.87 3.64
C VAL A 330 9.50 -19.85 4.19
N ILE A 331 9.69 -20.52 5.32
CA ILE A 331 10.97 -20.62 6.03
C ILE A 331 11.25 -22.09 6.39
N ASP A 332 12.46 -22.56 6.10
CA ASP A 332 12.91 -23.87 6.59
C ASP A 332 13.09 -23.83 8.12
N PRO A 333 12.41 -24.70 8.88
CA PRO A 333 12.44 -24.64 10.34
C PRO A 333 13.79 -25.02 10.97
N LYS A 334 14.68 -25.67 10.20
CA LYS A 334 16.01 -26.09 10.68
C LYS A 334 17.11 -25.13 10.28
N THR A 335 17.19 -24.80 8.98
CA THR A 335 18.23 -23.90 8.45
C THR A 335 17.89 -22.43 8.65
N ARG A 336 16.60 -22.11 8.84
CA ARG A 336 16.05 -20.75 8.93
C ARG A 336 16.20 -19.94 7.63
N GLU A 337 16.43 -20.61 6.52
CA GLU A 337 16.50 -20.01 5.20
C GLU A 337 15.09 -19.71 4.67
N LEU A 338 14.98 -18.60 3.92
CA LEU A 338 13.74 -18.11 3.34
C LEU A 338 13.59 -18.65 1.92
N ASP A 339 12.38 -19.06 1.55
CA ASP A 339 12.02 -19.41 0.18
C ASP A 339 10.97 -18.42 -0.36
N PHE A 340 11.40 -17.56 -1.28
CA PHE A 340 10.54 -16.56 -1.90
C PHE A 340 9.77 -17.10 -3.11
N ASP A 341 10.12 -18.28 -3.62
CA ASP A 341 9.45 -18.91 -4.76
C ASP A 341 8.29 -19.81 -4.33
N ASP A 342 8.30 -20.27 -3.07
CA ASP A 342 7.24 -21.08 -2.50
C ASP A 342 6.00 -20.24 -2.13
N ASN A 343 4.90 -20.46 -2.86
CA ASN A 343 3.61 -19.80 -2.64
C ASN A 343 2.62 -20.63 -1.81
N SER A 344 3.06 -21.72 -1.18
CA SER A 344 2.19 -22.63 -0.43
C SER A 344 1.46 -21.97 0.75
N LEU A 345 2.03 -20.90 1.33
CA LEU A 345 1.37 -20.10 2.36
C LEU A 345 0.55 -18.95 1.76
N ALA A 346 1.06 -18.27 0.72
CA ALA A 346 0.36 -17.16 0.08
C ALA A 346 1.01 -16.72 -1.24
N GLU A 347 0.20 -16.46 -2.26
CA GLU A 347 0.61 -15.68 -3.45
C GLU A 347 0.86 -14.20 -3.15
N ASN A 348 0.52 -13.74 -1.94
CA ASN A 348 0.63 -12.36 -1.48
C ASN A 348 1.53 -12.24 -0.24
N SER A 349 2.62 -13.04 -0.17
CA SER A 349 3.61 -12.86 0.88
C SER A 349 4.17 -11.44 0.87
N ARG A 350 4.38 -10.85 2.05
CA ARG A 350 4.75 -9.44 2.22
C ARG A 350 5.93 -9.27 3.16
N GLY A 351 6.66 -8.18 2.97
CA GLY A 351 7.70 -7.75 3.88
C GLY A 351 7.53 -6.29 4.26
N SER A 352 7.47 -5.99 5.55
CA SER A 352 7.49 -4.64 6.07
C SER A 352 8.85 -4.32 6.65
N TYR A 353 9.38 -3.14 6.31
CA TYR A 353 10.68 -2.67 6.76
C TYR A 353 10.71 -1.15 6.86
N PRO A 354 11.53 -0.57 7.75
CA PRO A 354 11.72 0.88 7.84
C PRO A 354 12.26 1.43 6.51
N ILE A 355 11.78 2.61 6.09
CA ILE A 355 12.19 3.20 4.81
C ILE A 355 13.71 3.48 4.75
N GLU A 356 14.31 3.77 5.89
CA GLU A 356 15.77 3.96 6.03
C GLU A 356 16.61 2.70 5.74
N PHE A 357 15.96 1.55 5.49
CA PHE A 357 16.66 0.36 4.98
C PHE A 357 16.99 0.46 3.50
N ILE A 358 16.29 1.31 2.77
CA ILE A 358 16.60 1.65 1.37
C ILE A 358 17.69 2.74 1.35
N PRO A 359 18.78 2.56 0.59
CA PRO A 359 19.98 3.42 0.71
C PRO A 359 19.75 4.90 0.35
N ASN A 360 18.94 5.20 -0.66
CA ASN A 360 18.73 6.56 -1.15
C ASN A 360 17.30 7.02 -0.87
N THR A 361 17.05 7.48 0.36
CA THR A 361 15.74 7.96 0.80
C THR A 361 15.80 9.42 1.29
N SER A 362 14.66 10.11 1.18
CA SER A 362 14.53 11.47 1.71
C SER A 362 14.56 11.44 3.25
N GLU A 363 15.44 12.26 3.85
CA GLU A 363 15.61 12.32 5.31
C GLU A 363 14.32 12.63 6.08
N LYS A 364 13.39 13.40 5.47
CA LYS A 364 12.14 13.82 6.09
C LYS A 364 10.93 13.08 5.55
N ASN A 365 11.12 12.08 4.68
CA ASN A 365 10.05 11.43 3.93
C ASN A 365 9.16 12.45 3.18
N MET A 366 9.77 13.52 2.66
CA MET A 366 9.13 14.63 1.97
C MET A 366 10.00 15.08 0.79
N GLY A 367 9.36 15.72 -0.18
CA GLY A 367 10.04 16.36 -1.30
C GLY A 367 9.28 17.59 -1.80
N PRO A 368 9.88 18.36 -2.73
CA PRO A 368 9.19 19.47 -3.40
C PRO A 368 7.88 19.02 -4.04
N VAL A 369 7.02 19.99 -4.40
CA VAL A 369 5.81 19.71 -5.18
C VAL A 369 6.16 19.01 -6.50
N PRO A 370 5.32 18.08 -7.00
CA PRO A 370 5.63 17.32 -8.21
C PRO A 370 5.77 18.18 -9.46
N ASN A 371 6.76 17.85 -10.26
CA ASN A 371 6.94 18.36 -11.63
C ASN A 371 6.39 17.38 -12.68
N THR A 372 6.33 16.09 -12.31
CA THR A 372 5.93 15.03 -13.21
C THR A 372 5.01 14.03 -12.54
N ILE A 373 3.95 13.64 -13.25
CA ILE A 373 3.04 12.56 -12.88
C ILE A 373 3.18 11.44 -13.89
N ILE A 374 3.37 10.23 -13.39
CA ILE A 374 3.42 9.00 -14.19
C ILE A 374 2.20 8.14 -13.83
N PHE A 375 1.36 7.84 -14.81
CA PHE A 375 0.29 6.87 -14.69
C PHE A 375 0.78 5.53 -15.25
N LEU A 376 1.05 4.57 -14.38
CA LEU A 376 1.47 3.23 -14.75
C LEU A 376 0.26 2.36 -15.04
N THR A 377 0.26 1.71 -16.19
CA THR A 377 -0.69 0.66 -16.54
C THR A 377 0.03 -0.59 -17.00
N ALA A 378 -0.58 -1.76 -16.85
CA ALA A 378 -0.12 -2.99 -17.49
C ALA A 378 -1.21 -3.45 -18.45
N ASP A 379 -1.16 -2.92 -19.68
CA ASP A 379 -2.15 -3.26 -20.70
C ASP A 379 -1.88 -4.65 -21.28
N ALA A 380 -2.76 -5.61 -20.99
CA ALA A 380 -2.68 -6.98 -21.51
C ALA A 380 -3.40 -7.16 -22.85
N TYR A 381 -4.07 -6.13 -23.35
CA TYR A 381 -4.64 -6.12 -24.70
C TYR A 381 -3.61 -5.71 -25.75
N GLY A 382 -2.51 -5.06 -25.34
CA GLY A 382 -1.41 -4.67 -26.22
C GLY A 382 -1.77 -3.54 -27.19
N VAL A 383 -2.71 -2.67 -26.84
CA VAL A 383 -3.22 -1.59 -27.69
C VAL A 383 -2.85 -0.19 -27.23
N LEU A 384 -2.46 -0.02 -25.95
CA LEU A 384 -1.97 1.26 -25.47
C LEU A 384 -0.50 1.48 -25.86
N PRO A 385 -0.10 2.72 -26.20
CA PRO A 385 1.29 3.02 -26.49
C PRO A 385 2.17 2.78 -25.25
N PRO A 386 3.45 2.38 -25.46
CA PRO A 386 4.39 2.19 -24.36
C PRO A 386 4.59 3.42 -23.48
N ILE A 387 4.52 4.61 -24.09
CA ILE A 387 4.50 5.90 -23.39
C ILE A 387 3.65 6.90 -24.16
N ALA A 388 2.90 7.74 -23.41
CA ALA A 388 2.14 8.84 -24.02
C ALA A 388 2.12 10.06 -23.10
N ARG A 389 2.15 11.26 -23.70
CA ARG A 389 1.92 12.52 -23.00
C ARG A 389 0.42 12.76 -22.87
N LEU A 390 -0.01 13.19 -21.69
CA LEU A 390 -1.42 13.49 -21.40
C LEU A 390 -1.62 14.99 -21.17
N THR A 391 -2.73 15.52 -21.68
CA THR A 391 -3.24 16.82 -21.25
C THR A 391 -3.76 16.75 -19.82
N PRO A 392 -3.96 17.88 -19.09
CA PRO A 392 -4.55 17.86 -17.76
C PRO A 392 -5.92 17.17 -17.69
N ASP A 393 -6.74 17.33 -18.72
CA ASP A 393 -8.06 16.72 -18.82
C ASP A 393 -7.97 15.21 -19.05
N GLN A 394 -7.06 14.75 -19.91
CA GLN A 394 -6.76 13.32 -20.09
C GLN A 394 -6.18 12.71 -18.82
N ALA A 395 -5.30 13.42 -18.12
CA ALA A 395 -4.75 12.95 -16.84
C ALA A 395 -5.85 12.72 -15.81
N MET A 396 -6.80 13.67 -15.67
CA MET A 396 -7.96 13.50 -14.79
C MET A 396 -8.86 12.34 -15.24
N TYR A 397 -9.12 12.18 -16.54
CA TYR A 397 -9.90 11.07 -17.08
C TYR A 397 -9.28 9.72 -16.74
N HIS A 398 -7.96 9.58 -16.94
CA HIS A 398 -7.21 8.36 -16.61
C HIS A 398 -7.09 8.11 -15.12
N PHE A 399 -6.92 9.15 -14.31
CA PHE A 399 -6.91 9.05 -12.86
C PHE A 399 -8.24 8.52 -12.31
N LEU A 400 -9.36 9.07 -12.78
CA LEU A 400 -10.69 8.60 -12.39
C LEU A 400 -10.97 7.18 -12.88
N SER A 401 -10.46 6.81 -14.04
CA SER A 401 -10.61 5.45 -14.58
C SER A 401 -9.76 4.42 -13.80
N GLY A 402 -8.49 4.74 -13.51
CA GLY A 402 -7.57 3.86 -12.78
C GLY A 402 -7.38 2.50 -13.46
N TYR A 403 -7.07 2.52 -14.75
CA TYR A 403 -7.01 1.33 -15.58
C TYR A 403 -5.74 0.51 -15.41
N THR A 404 -5.92 -0.81 -15.36
CA THR A 404 -4.93 -1.84 -15.67
C THR A 404 -5.62 -3.08 -16.23
N ALA A 405 -4.88 -4.10 -16.65
CA ALA A 405 -5.45 -5.39 -17.02
C ALA A 405 -5.00 -6.49 -16.05
N ARG A 406 -5.92 -7.40 -15.73
CA ARG A 406 -5.60 -8.70 -15.14
C ARG A 406 -5.14 -9.64 -16.23
N VAL A 407 -4.16 -10.47 -15.93
CA VAL A 407 -3.57 -11.40 -16.89
C VAL A 407 -3.93 -12.83 -16.50
N ALA A 408 -4.20 -13.67 -17.49
CA ALA A 408 -4.41 -15.10 -17.29
C ALA A 408 -3.27 -15.74 -16.49
N GLY A 409 -3.60 -16.56 -15.49
CA GLY A 409 -2.64 -17.25 -14.63
C GLY A 409 -2.04 -16.41 -13.50
N THR A 410 -2.40 -15.13 -13.35
CA THR A 410 -1.98 -14.30 -12.21
C THR A 410 -2.98 -14.25 -11.07
N GLU A 411 -4.26 -14.59 -11.37
CA GLU A 411 -5.34 -14.73 -10.39
C GLU A 411 -6.17 -15.98 -10.72
N ILE A 412 -6.72 -16.63 -9.70
CA ILE A 412 -7.56 -17.84 -9.88
C ILE A 412 -8.79 -17.47 -10.69
N GLY A 413 -9.01 -18.19 -11.81
CA GLY A 413 -10.20 -18.05 -12.66
C GLY A 413 -10.08 -17.06 -13.82
N VAL A 414 -8.96 -16.35 -13.97
CA VAL A 414 -8.71 -15.46 -15.12
C VAL A 414 -8.07 -16.28 -16.25
N THR A 415 -8.82 -16.48 -17.35
CA THR A 415 -8.38 -17.25 -18.55
C THR A 415 -8.02 -16.36 -19.73
N GLU A 416 -8.54 -15.13 -19.77
CA GLU A 416 -8.31 -14.11 -20.81
C GLU A 416 -7.94 -12.78 -20.13
N PRO A 417 -7.24 -11.86 -20.84
CA PRO A 417 -7.02 -10.52 -20.32
C PRO A 417 -8.35 -9.82 -20.00
N GLU A 418 -8.45 -9.29 -18.79
CA GLU A 418 -9.64 -8.61 -18.32
C GLU A 418 -9.29 -7.18 -17.90
N ALA A 419 -9.97 -6.18 -18.46
CA ALA A 419 -9.83 -4.79 -18.04
C ALA A 419 -10.29 -4.63 -16.60
N THR A 420 -9.47 -3.98 -15.79
CA THR A 420 -9.77 -3.67 -14.40
C THR A 420 -9.68 -2.17 -14.20
N PHE A 421 -10.72 -1.60 -13.62
CA PHE A 421 -10.80 -0.18 -13.29
C PHE A 421 -10.89 -0.03 -11.77
N SER A 422 -9.92 0.69 -11.20
CA SER A 422 -9.91 1.03 -9.78
C SER A 422 -9.74 2.53 -9.65
N THR A 423 -10.85 3.21 -9.49
CA THR A 423 -10.96 4.67 -9.45
C THR A 423 -9.87 5.30 -8.58
N CYS A 424 -9.23 6.34 -9.09
CA CYS A 424 -8.10 7.04 -8.45
C CYS A 424 -6.93 6.10 -8.11
N PHE A 425 -6.80 4.95 -8.79
CA PHE A 425 -5.85 3.87 -8.49
C PHE A 425 -5.94 3.33 -7.06
N GLY A 426 -7.04 3.61 -6.35
CA GLY A 426 -7.19 3.28 -4.93
C GLY A 426 -8.64 3.21 -4.46
N ALA A 427 -9.59 2.80 -5.31
CA ALA A 427 -11.02 2.79 -4.99
C ALA A 427 -11.38 2.26 -3.58
N PRO A 428 -10.80 1.15 -3.07
CA PRO A 428 -11.13 0.65 -1.73
C PRO A 428 -10.75 1.58 -0.58
N PHE A 429 -9.96 2.63 -0.86
CA PHE A 429 -9.43 3.55 0.14
C PHE A 429 -10.02 4.95 0.05
N MET A 430 -10.91 5.20 -0.93
CA MET A 430 -11.49 6.51 -1.21
C MET A 430 -12.87 6.65 -0.54
N PRO A 431 -12.97 7.25 0.67
CA PRO A 431 -14.26 7.42 1.32
C PRO A 431 -15.14 8.44 0.61
N ARG A 432 -14.57 9.55 0.10
CA ARG A 432 -15.31 10.61 -0.58
C ARG A 432 -15.58 10.27 -2.04
N HIS A 433 -16.49 11.00 -2.68
CA HIS A 433 -16.76 10.84 -4.10
C HIS A 433 -15.48 11.06 -4.93
N PRO A 434 -15.19 10.21 -5.93
CA PRO A 434 -13.95 10.27 -6.72
C PRO A 434 -13.66 11.62 -7.37
N SER A 435 -14.70 12.37 -7.75
CA SER A 435 -14.53 13.72 -8.31
C SER A 435 -13.83 14.70 -7.37
N VAL A 436 -13.94 14.51 -6.05
CA VAL A 436 -13.23 15.35 -5.07
C VAL A 436 -11.72 15.23 -5.27
N TYR A 437 -11.22 14.00 -5.42
CA TYR A 437 -9.80 13.73 -5.65
C TYR A 437 -9.37 14.14 -7.07
N GLY A 438 -10.22 13.88 -8.07
CA GLY A 438 -9.97 14.28 -9.46
C GLY A 438 -9.85 15.79 -9.63
N ASN A 439 -10.73 16.57 -9.00
CA ASN A 439 -10.69 18.03 -9.03
C ASN A 439 -9.43 18.57 -8.34
N LEU A 440 -9.03 18.00 -7.18
CA LEU A 440 -7.78 18.36 -6.53
C LEU A 440 -6.57 18.07 -7.43
N LEU A 441 -6.54 16.91 -8.11
CA LEU A 441 -5.47 16.58 -9.04
C LEU A 441 -5.38 17.60 -10.18
N LYS A 442 -6.53 17.90 -10.83
CA LYS A 442 -6.59 18.86 -11.94
C LYS A 442 -6.12 20.25 -11.50
N GLU A 443 -6.54 20.70 -10.32
CA GLU A 443 -6.10 21.97 -9.75
C GLU A 443 -4.59 22.00 -9.51
N ARG A 444 -4.02 20.92 -8.94
CA ARG A 444 -2.58 20.78 -8.68
C ARG A 444 -1.75 20.77 -9.97
N ILE A 445 -2.21 20.05 -10.99
CA ILE A 445 -1.57 20.02 -12.32
C ILE A 445 -1.54 21.44 -12.92
N ALA A 446 -2.68 22.15 -12.89
CA ALA A 446 -2.78 23.49 -13.46
C ALA A 446 -1.89 24.52 -12.74
N LYS A 447 -1.85 24.49 -11.39
CA LYS A 447 -1.00 25.38 -10.59
C LYS A 447 0.50 25.15 -10.81
N GLY A 448 0.91 23.87 -10.94
CA GLY A 448 2.32 23.48 -11.00
C GLY A 448 2.89 23.37 -12.41
N ASN A 449 2.11 23.53 -13.46
CA ASN A 449 2.49 23.19 -14.84
C ASN A 449 3.12 21.78 -14.94
N VAL A 450 2.46 20.82 -14.29
CA VAL A 450 2.97 19.47 -14.09
C VAL A 450 2.84 18.67 -15.38
N GLN A 451 3.90 18.01 -15.80
CA GLN A 451 3.87 17.09 -16.95
C GLN A 451 3.22 15.77 -16.56
N CYS A 452 2.32 15.28 -17.42
CA CYS A 452 1.59 14.04 -17.17
C CYS A 452 1.90 13.01 -18.27
N TRP A 453 2.27 11.81 -17.86
CA TRP A 453 2.63 10.71 -18.76
C TRP A 453 1.86 9.44 -18.39
N LEU A 454 1.37 8.74 -19.42
CA LEU A 454 0.94 7.35 -19.31
C LEU A 454 2.14 6.47 -19.71
N VAL A 455 2.50 5.51 -18.86
CA VAL A 455 3.55 4.52 -19.15
C VAL A 455 2.94 3.14 -19.05
N ASN A 456 2.90 2.43 -20.19
CA ASN A 456 2.43 1.06 -20.26
C ASN A 456 3.59 0.10 -19.97
N THR A 457 3.48 -0.64 -18.88
CA THR A 457 4.44 -1.67 -18.47
C THR A 457 4.00 -3.08 -18.89
N GLY A 458 2.92 -3.18 -19.66
CA GLY A 458 2.29 -4.42 -20.10
C GLY A 458 2.86 -4.96 -21.40
N TRP A 459 2.00 -5.25 -22.34
CA TRP A 459 2.32 -5.87 -23.62
C TRP A 459 2.23 -4.88 -24.78
N THR A 460 2.92 -5.18 -25.85
CA THR A 460 2.83 -4.47 -27.13
C THR A 460 2.98 -5.46 -28.27
N GLY A 461 2.44 -5.13 -29.46
CA GLY A 461 2.49 -5.99 -30.63
C GLY A 461 1.50 -7.16 -30.63
N GLY A 462 0.64 -7.27 -29.61
CA GLY A 462 -0.38 -8.29 -29.48
C GLY A 462 -0.91 -8.44 -28.06
N LYS A 463 -1.96 -9.25 -27.89
CA LYS A 463 -2.53 -9.58 -26.57
C LYS A 463 -1.57 -10.47 -25.76
N ALA A 464 -1.64 -10.39 -24.45
CA ALA A 464 -0.85 -11.22 -23.53
C ALA A 464 -1.01 -12.74 -23.75
N THR A 465 -2.13 -13.17 -24.33
CA THR A 465 -2.44 -14.59 -24.63
C THR A 465 -1.96 -15.06 -25.99
N MET A 466 -1.48 -14.16 -26.85
CA MET A 466 -1.00 -14.53 -28.19
C MET A 466 0.36 -15.23 -28.13
N PRO A 467 0.58 -16.31 -28.91
CA PRO A 467 1.88 -16.96 -28.97
C PRO A 467 2.99 -16.01 -29.41
N GLY A 468 4.14 -16.05 -28.72
CA GLY A 468 5.30 -15.23 -29.04
C GLY A 468 5.25 -13.78 -28.55
N ILE A 469 4.13 -13.34 -27.99
CA ILE A 469 3.99 -12.02 -27.35
C ILE A 469 4.41 -12.10 -25.88
N SER A 470 5.30 -11.19 -25.46
CA SER A 470 5.79 -11.11 -24.09
C SER A 470 5.56 -9.70 -23.54
N ARG A 471 5.54 -9.60 -22.20
CA ARG A 471 5.54 -8.31 -21.52
C ARG A 471 6.80 -7.53 -21.90
N MET A 472 6.68 -6.21 -22.03
CA MET A 472 7.82 -5.36 -22.34
C MET A 472 8.97 -5.57 -21.35
N PRO A 473 10.23 -5.66 -21.85
CA PRO A 473 11.38 -5.79 -20.96
C PRO A 473 11.49 -4.60 -20.02
N ILE A 474 11.82 -4.83 -18.76
CA ILE A 474 11.99 -3.79 -17.75
C ILE A 474 13.01 -2.71 -18.18
N LYS A 475 14.03 -3.10 -18.94
CA LYS A 475 15.02 -2.18 -19.50
C LYS A 475 14.39 -1.15 -20.45
N ALA A 476 13.46 -1.58 -21.32
CA ALA A 476 12.74 -0.68 -22.21
C ALA A 476 11.82 0.26 -21.42
N THR A 477 11.07 -0.27 -20.45
CA THR A 477 10.22 0.53 -19.57
C THR A 477 11.01 1.58 -18.80
N ARG A 478 12.18 1.23 -18.25
CA ARG A 478 13.08 2.19 -17.58
C ARG A 478 13.59 3.26 -18.52
N ALA A 479 13.96 2.91 -19.76
CA ALA A 479 14.39 3.90 -20.74
C ALA A 479 13.28 4.90 -21.11
N LEU A 480 12.04 4.41 -21.31
CA LEU A 480 10.86 5.25 -21.54
C LEU A 480 10.60 6.19 -20.36
N LEU A 481 10.64 5.66 -19.15
CA LEU A 481 10.44 6.41 -17.93
C LEU A 481 11.51 7.48 -17.72
N ASN A 482 12.78 7.13 -17.91
CA ASN A 482 13.88 8.08 -17.78
C ASN A 482 13.74 9.23 -18.78
N ALA A 483 13.37 8.95 -20.04
CA ALA A 483 13.15 9.97 -21.05
C ALA A 483 12.00 10.93 -20.71
N ALA A 484 10.95 10.44 -20.01
CA ALA A 484 9.89 11.30 -19.49
C ALA A 484 10.34 12.15 -18.29
N LEU A 485 11.25 11.62 -17.45
CA LEU A 485 11.68 12.27 -16.21
C LEU A 485 12.85 13.26 -16.42
N ASP A 486 13.74 13.03 -17.39
CA ASP A 486 14.93 13.85 -17.64
C ASP A 486 14.69 14.98 -18.67
N GLY A 487 13.45 15.08 -19.19
CA GLY A 487 13.07 16.11 -20.16
C GLY A 487 13.51 15.82 -21.60
N SER A 488 14.10 14.65 -21.91
CA SER A 488 14.50 14.28 -23.28
C SER A 488 13.35 14.33 -24.27
N LEU A 489 12.11 14.12 -23.79
CA LEU A 489 10.91 14.14 -24.61
C LEU A 489 10.30 15.55 -24.81
N ASN A 490 10.82 16.60 -24.17
CA ASN A 490 10.23 17.94 -24.27
C ASN A 490 10.18 18.50 -25.71
N ASN A 491 11.18 18.13 -26.54
CA ASN A 491 11.29 18.55 -27.94
C ASN A 491 11.12 17.39 -28.92
N ALA A 492 10.60 16.23 -28.47
CA ALA A 492 10.37 15.08 -29.35
C ALA A 492 9.23 15.35 -30.33
N GLU A 493 9.25 14.68 -31.47
CA GLU A 493 8.12 14.61 -32.39
C GLU A 493 7.09 13.63 -31.85
N PHE A 494 5.81 14.03 -31.86
CA PHE A 494 4.70 13.21 -31.37
C PHE A 494 3.70 12.88 -32.49
N ARG A 495 3.06 11.74 -32.38
CA ARG A 495 1.87 11.35 -33.14
C ARG A 495 0.68 11.16 -32.20
N GLN A 496 -0.50 11.45 -32.72
CA GLN A 496 -1.74 11.26 -31.97
C GLN A 496 -2.29 9.85 -32.22
N ASP A 497 -2.61 9.14 -31.13
CA ASP A 497 -3.35 7.88 -31.19
C ASP A 497 -4.81 8.14 -31.61
N PRO A 498 -5.33 7.44 -32.65
CA PRO A 498 -6.65 7.72 -33.18
C PRO A 498 -7.80 7.25 -32.27
N ASN A 499 -7.57 6.25 -31.40
CA ASN A 499 -8.59 5.65 -30.54
C ASN A 499 -8.65 6.35 -29.16
N PHE A 500 -7.49 6.58 -28.55
CA PHE A 500 -7.40 7.13 -27.19
C PHE A 500 -7.08 8.63 -27.18
N GLY A 501 -6.68 9.21 -28.32
CA GLY A 501 -6.36 10.64 -28.44
C GLY A 501 -5.05 11.07 -27.75
N PHE A 502 -4.23 10.10 -27.32
CA PHE A 502 -2.94 10.37 -26.70
C PHE A 502 -1.89 10.85 -27.70
N GLU A 503 -0.91 11.61 -27.22
CA GLU A 503 0.29 11.91 -27.97
C GLU A 503 1.44 10.99 -27.56
N PHE A 504 1.90 10.12 -28.46
CA PHE A 504 3.04 9.25 -28.22
C PHE A 504 4.25 9.68 -29.07
N PRO A 505 5.51 9.54 -28.55
CA PRO A 505 6.71 9.99 -29.25
C PRO A 505 7.05 9.05 -30.42
N VAL A 506 7.55 9.63 -31.51
CA VAL A 506 8.00 8.88 -32.71
C VAL A 506 9.30 8.13 -32.43
N ALA A 507 10.14 8.67 -31.56
CA ALA A 507 11.41 8.07 -31.16
C ALA A 507 11.72 8.36 -29.70
N VAL A 508 12.34 7.39 -29.00
CA VAL A 508 12.85 7.53 -27.64
C VAL A 508 14.27 6.97 -27.58
N PRO A 509 15.24 7.70 -27.02
CA PRO A 509 16.62 7.21 -26.92
C PRO A 509 16.70 5.85 -26.21
N GLY A 510 17.40 4.89 -26.82
CA GLY A 510 17.59 3.56 -26.25
C GLY A 510 16.39 2.61 -26.31
N VAL A 511 15.32 3.00 -26.99
CA VAL A 511 14.12 2.17 -27.21
C VAL A 511 13.94 1.91 -28.71
N ASP A 512 13.58 0.67 -29.06
CA ASP A 512 13.22 0.33 -30.43
C ASP A 512 11.96 1.11 -30.84
N SER A 513 12.06 1.92 -31.89
CA SER A 513 10.94 2.72 -32.40
C SER A 513 9.78 1.86 -32.93
N GLY A 514 10.05 0.60 -33.30
CA GLY A 514 9.03 -0.34 -33.76
C GLY A 514 7.96 -0.68 -32.72
N ILE A 515 8.23 -0.46 -31.42
CA ILE A 515 7.26 -0.71 -30.36
C ILE A 515 6.44 0.53 -29.99
N LEU A 516 6.86 1.74 -30.40
CA LEU A 516 6.26 3.00 -29.93
C LEU A 516 4.89 3.26 -30.55
N ASP A 517 4.66 2.85 -31.79
CA ASP A 517 3.35 2.89 -32.43
C ASP A 517 2.65 1.53 -32.23
N PRO A 518 1.66 1.46 -31.32
CA PRO A 518 1.05 0.17 -30.96
C PRO A 518 0.39 -0.50 -32.18
N ARG A 519 -0.23 0.27 -33.08
CA ARG A 519 -0.89 -0.29 -34.27
C ARG A 519 0.11 -0.87 -35.25
N ALA A 520 1.24 -0.21 -35.48
CA ALA A 520 2.31 -0.69 -36.36
C ALA A 520 3.05 -1.90 -35.78
N ALA A 521 3.08 -2.05 -34.45
CA ALA A 521 3.72 -3.19 -33.79
C ALA A 521 2.93 -4.51 -33.94
N TRP A 522 1.61 -4.45 -34.24
CA TRP A 522 0.81 -5.64 -34.45
C TRP A 522 1.02 -6.22 -35.84
N SER A 523 1.08 -7.55 -35.94
CA SER A 523 1.13 -8.27 -37.21
C SER A 523 -0.16 -8.15 -38.02
N ASP A 524 -1.33 -8.03 -37.33
CA ASP A 524 -2.64 -7.81 -37.93
C ASP A 524 -3.24 -6.50 -37.39
N SER A 525 -3.19 -5.46 -38.23
CA SER A 525 -3.72 -4.13 -37.88
C SER A 525 -5.27 -4.11 -37.78
N ALA A 526 -5.97 -5.01 -38.44
CA ALA A 526 -7.44 -5.10 -38.32
C ALA A 526 -7.84 -5.71 -36.96
N GLU A 527 -7.11 -6.70 -36.47
CA GLU A 527 -7.32 -7.25 -35.14
C GLU A 527 -6.95 -6.23 -34.04
N TYR A 528 -5.88 -5.43 -34.26
CA TYR A 528 -5.58 -4.28 -33.38
C TYR A 528 -6.77 -3.33 -33.30
N ASP A 529 -7.32 -2.89 -34.44
CA ASP A 529 -8.41 -1.92 -34.49
C ASP A 529 -9.66 -2.41 -33.75
N VAL A 530 -9.99 -3.71 -33.88
CA VAL A 530 -11.10 -4.33 -33.13
C VAL A 530 -10.82 -4.34 -31.62
N THR A 531 -9.60 -4.70 -31.25
CA THR A 531 -9.20 -4.80 -29.82
C THR A 531 -9.13 -3.41 -29.16
N ALA A 532 -8.59 -2.42 -29.86
CA ALA A 532 -8.51 -1.04 -29.38
C ALA A 532 -9.92 -0.43 -29.17
N ARG A 533 -10.84 -0.65 -30.13
CA ARG A 533 -12.25 -0.20 -29.96
C ARG A 533 -12.93 -0.87 -28.78
N LYS A 534 -12.68 -2.16 -28.55
CA LYS A 534 -13.22 -2.87 -27.38
C LYS A 534 -12.74 -2.24 -26.06
N LEU A 535 -11.45 -1.97 -25.93
CA LEU A 535 -10.91 -1.34 -24.73
C LEU A 535 -11.41 0.11 -24.59
N ALA A 536 -11.46 0.87 -25.68
CA ALA A 536 -12.00 2.24 -25.69
C ALA A 536 -13.46 2.27 -25.18
N GLN A 537 -14.30 1.33 -25.61
CA GLN A 537 -15.67 1.22 -25.11
C GLN A 537 -15.72 0.91 -23.61
N GLN A 538 -14.86 0.02 -23.11
CA GLN A 538 -14.80 -0.28 -21.68
C GLN A 538 -14.40 0.94 -20.83
N PHE A 539 -13.51 1.81 -21.34
CA PHE A 539 -13.20 3.09 -20.69
C PHE A 539 -14.43 4.01 -20.64
N ILE A 540 -15.16 4.13 -21.75
CA ILE A 540 -16.37 4.97 -21.82
C ILE A 540 -17.43 4.45 -20.84
N ASP A 541 -17.71 3.15 -20.84
CA ASP A 541 -18.69 2.52 -19.96
C ASP A 541 -18.34 2.70 -18.49
N ASN A 542 -17.04 2.53 -18.13
CA ASN A 542 -16.58 2.75 -16.78
C ASN A 542 -16.70 4.23 -16.37
N PHE A 543 -16.39 5.15 -17.27
CA PHE A 543 -16.37 6.59 -16.96
C PHE A 543 -17.77 7.20 -16.82
N ALA A 544 -18.81 6.57 -17.35
CA ALA A 544 -20.20 7.07 -17.32
C ALA A 544 -20.66 7.46 -15.90
N GLN A 545 -20.21 6.74 -14.86
CA GLN A 545 -20.53 7.04 -13.46
C GLN A 545 -19.94 8.36 -12.93
N PHE A 546 -18.98 8.97 -13.63
CA PHE A 546 -18.31 10.21 -13.23
C PHE A 546 -18.71 11.40 -14.10
N ALA A 547 -19.37 11.16 -15.23
CA ALA A 547 -19.61 12.16 -16.27
C ALA A 547 -20.31 13.43 -15.77
N ASP A 548 -21.28 13.28 -14.85
CA ASP A 548 -22.04 14.41 -14.28
C ASP A 548 -21.25 15.20 -13.22
N HIS A 549 -20.08 14.71 -12.82
CA HIS A 549 -19.27 15.30 -11.75
C HIS A 549 -17.95 15.92 -12.23
N VAL A 550 -17.74 16.00 -13.55
CA VAL A 550 -16.54 16.54 -14.18
C VAL A 550 -16.94 17.59 -15.23
N ASP A 551 -16.00 18.47 -15.55
CA ASP A 551 -16.22 19.49 -16.59
C ASP A 551 -16.19 18.91 -18.02
N GLU A 552 -16.56 19.74 -19.00
CA GLU A 552 -16.66 19.34 -20.41
C GLU A 552 -15.32 18.90 -21.00
N GLY A 553 -14.20 19.56 -20.65
CA GLY A 553 -12.87 19.19 -21.14
C GLY A 553 -12.49 17.75 -20.78
N VAL A 554 -12.81 17.34 -19.55
CA VAL A 554 -12.58 15.96 -19.09
C VAL A 554 -13.48 14.97 -19.83
N ARG A 555 -14.79 15.31 -20.03
CA ARG A 555 -15.71 14.47 -20.82
C ARG A 555 -15.24 14.27 -22.26
N GLN A 556 -14.75 15.35 -22.89
CA GLN A 556 -14.23 15.30 -24.27
C GLN A 556 -12.90 14.56 -24.40
N SER A 557 -12.22 14.27 -23.29
CA SER A 557 -11.01 13.46 -23.24
C SER A 557 -11.27 11.94 -23.28
N ALA A 558 -12.54 11.53 -23.37
CA ALA A 558 -12.91 10.12 -23.55
C ALA A 558 -12.31 9.54 -24.83
N PRO A 559 -11.93 8.24 -24.83
CA PRO A 559 -11.55 7.52 -26.04
C PRO A 559 -12.63 7.65 -27.13
N LYS A 560 -12.20 7.60 -28.38
CA LYS A 560 -13.10 7.67 -29.54
C LYS A 560 -13.38 6.27 -30.05
N VAL A 561 -14.64 5.92 -30.18
CA VAL A 561 -15.08 4.70 -30.85
C VAL A 561 -15.68 5.11 -32.19
N PRO A 562 -14.92 4.97 -33.33
CA PRO A 562 -15.40 5.33 -34.64
C PRO A 562 -16.52 4.40 -35.13
#